data_7540a57eb980d9324d4d5f93106a1dc6
#
_entry.id   7540a57eb980d9324d4d5f93106a1dc6
#
_cell.length_a   1.000
_cell.length_b   1.000
_cell.length_c   1.000
_cell.angle_alpha   90.00
_cell.angle_beta   90.00
_cell.angle_gamma   90.00
#
_symmetry.space_group_name_H-M   'P 1'
#
loop_
_entity.id
_entity.type
_entity.pdbx_description
1 polymer ?
#
loop_
_entity_poly.entity_id
_entity_poly.type
_entity_poly.pdbx_seq_one_letter_code
_entity_poly.pdbx_strand_id
1 'polypeptide(L)'
;MPDNFKIALVGEAWGEHEERERAPFVGPAGWQLNSMLGEAGIARRECFLTNVFNLRPRPTNKIENLCATRKEVRHALPPLSSGKYIRDEFLPELDRLYAELTRANPNVIVCLGGTAAWAILRDGRISKLRGAVAGSPVLAGKKCIPTFHPSYILQGGYEARHVTILDLQKARRESEYPEIRRPQRTIFTEPLLGDLDQFYSEHILPARRLAVDIETRGNVITCIGFAPTIDVALVLQFEDHRNASGRYWGSKEAEVAAWKWVKKALASPCEKVFQNGLFDMHRLWRTYGVPVTNARHDTMLLHHALMPESPKGLDYLGSIYTSESAWKLGIRLKHKGTIKKED
;
A
#
# COMPACT_ATOMS: atom_id res chain seq x y z
N MET A 1 -24.65 25.24 2.20
CA MET A 1 -23.64 24.44 1.47
C MET A 1 -24.12 23.01 1.46
N PRO A 2 -23.97 22.22 0.41
CA PRO A 2 -24.40 20.83 0.45
C PRO A 2 -23.57 20.11 1.52
N ASP A 3 -24.24 19.57 2.53
CA ASP A 3 -23.62 18.89 3.67
C ASP A 3 -23.09 17.46 3.33
N ASN A 4 -22.91 17.15 2.06
CA ASN A 4 -22.56 15.79 1.64
C ASN A 4 -21.50 15.79 0.54
N PHE A 5 -20.23 16.01 0.93
CA PHE A 5 -19.10 15.90 0.03
C PHE A 5 -18.69 14.44 -0.16
N LYS A 6 -18.56 13.96 -1.41
CA LYS A 6 -18.05 12.62 -1.65
C LYS A 6 -16.55 12.50 -1.33
N ILE A 7 -15.79 13.58 -1.51
CA ILE A 7 -14.33 13.62 -1.34
C ILE A 7 -13.95 14.73 -0.37
N ALA A 8 -13.10 14.41 0.62
CA ALA A 8 -12.37 15.40 1.38
C ALA A 8 -10.89 15.40 1.00
N LEU A 9 -10.31 16.58 0.83
CA LEU A 9 -8.88 16.79 0.56
C LEU A 9 -8.25 17.43 1.79
N VAL A 10 -7.29 16.76 2.40
CA VAL A 10 -6.63 17.20 3.64
C VAL A 10 -5.17 17.48 3.36
N GLY A 11 -4.75 18.73 3.52
CA GLY A 11 -3.36 19.16 3.40
C GLY A 11 -2.61 19.22 4.73
N GLU A 12 -1.42 19.84 4.71
CA GLU A 12 -0.55 19.94 5.87
C GLU A 12 -0.90 21.12 6.77
N ALA A 13 -0.64 22.32 6.31
CA ALA A 13 -0.78 23.57 7.05
C ALA A 13 -0.98 24.75 6.10
N TRP A 14 -1.38 25.87 6.64
CA TRP A 14 -1.47 27.10 5.87
C TRP A 14 -0.09 27.62 5.46
N GLY A 15 0.01 28.11 4.23
CA GLY A 15 1.07 28.99 3.76
C GLY A 15 0.70 30.47 3.98
N GLU A 16 1.46 31.36 3.37
CA GLU A 16 1.24 32.81 3.47
C GLU A 16 -0.08 33.26 2.81
N HIS A 17 -0.40 32.68 1.66
CA HIS A 17 -1.65 33.00 0.94
C HIS A 17 -2.85 32.50 1.71
N GLU A 18 -2.79 31.26 2.22
CA GLU A 18 -3.86 30.65 3.01
C GLU A 18 -4.11 31.40 4.32
N GLU A 19 -3.05 31.89 5.00
CA GLU A 19 -3.17 32.72 6.21
C GLU A 19 -3.88 34.04 5.91
N ARG A 20 -3.55 34.70 4.79
CA ARG A 20 -4.15 35.96 4.38
C ARG A 20 -5.62 35.81 3.98
N GLU A 21 -5.93 34.79 3.17
CA GLU A 21 -7.28 34.55 2.65
C GLU A 21 -8.16 33.74 3.62
N ARG A 22 -7.57 33.20 4.68
CA ARG A 22 -8.21 32.27 5.65
C ARG A 22 -8.92 31.08 4.97
N ALA A 23 -8.31 30.55 3.91
CA ALA A 23 -8.85 29.47 3.13
C ALA A 23 -7.77 28.48 2.71
N PRO A 24 -8.06 27.14 2.65
CA PRO A 24 -7.08 26.15 2.26
C PRO A 24 -6.82 26.15 0.75
N PHE A 25 -5.58 25.89 0.35
CA PHE A 25 -5.17 25.70 -1.04
C PHE A 25 -5.52 26.87 -1.97
N VAL A 26 -5.23 28.09 -1.57
CA VAL A 26 -5.39 29.33 -2.39
C VAL A 26 -4.08 29.80 -3.00
N GLY A 27 -2.93 29.33 -2.50
CA GLY A 27 -1.59 29.65 -3.03
C GLY A 27 -1.13 28.70 -4.15
N PRO A 28 0.18 28.74 -4.50
CA PRO A 28 0.75 27.93 -5.58
C PRO A 28 0.48 26.43 -5.47
N ALA A 29 0.54 25.86 -4.26
CA ALA A 29 0.18 24.44 -4.02
C ALA A 29 -1.29 24.17 -4.38
N GLY A 30 -2.19 25.12 -4.12
CA GLY A 30 -3.60 25.04 -4.50
C GLY A 30 -3.79 25.10 -6.02
N TRP A 31 -3.03 25.92 -6.74
CA TRP A 31 -3.10 25.95 -8.20
C TRP A 31 -2.63 24.62 -8.81
N GLN A 32 -1.54 24.05 -8.29
CA GLN A 32 -1.07 22.72 -8.70
C GLN A 32 -2.12 21.64 -8.40
N LEU A 33 -2.76 21.71 -7.23
CA LEU A 33 -3.85 20.80 -6.88
C LEU A 33 -5.02 20.90 -7.86
N ASN A 34 -5.43 22.13 -8.20
CA ASN A 34 -6.54 22.36 -9.15
C ASN A 34 -6.26 21.76 -10.52
N SER A 35 -5.02 21.92 -11.03
CA SER A 35 -4.61 21.31 -12.30
C SER A 35 -4.75 19.79 -12.25
N MET A 36 -4.24 19.14 -11.18
CA MET A 36 -4.29 17.68 -11.02
C MET A 36 -5.73 17.16 -10.79
N LEU A 37 -6.57 17.90 -10.07
CA LEU A 37 -7.99 17.58 -9.90
C LEU A 37 -8.72 17.60 -11.24
N GLY A 38 -8.47 18.64 -12.07
CA GLY A 38 -9.05 18.72 -13.42
C GLY A 38 -8.68 17.53 -14.29
N GLU A 39 -7.41 17.13 -14.30
CA GLU A 39 -6.94 15.93 -15.02
C GLU A 39 -7.48 14.61 -14.45
N ALA A 40 -7.75 14.57 -13.15
CA ALA A 40 -8.40 13.44 -12.51
C ALA A 40 -9.92 13.39 -12.73
N GLY A 41 -10.49 14.45 -13.32
CA GLY A 41 -11.94 14.59 -13.54
C GLY A 41 -12.70 14.87 -12.25
N ILE A 42 -12.10 15.56 -11.28
CA ILE A 42 -12.70 15.95 -9.99
C ILE A 42 -12.95 17.46 -10.00
N ALA A 43 -14.17 17.88 -9.78
CA ALA A 43 -14.50 19.30 -9.63
C ALA A 43 -14.14 19.76 -8.20
N ARG A 44 -13.23 20.72 -8.06
CA ARG A 44 -12.81 21.26 -6.76
C ARG A 44 -13.98 21.68 -5.88
N ARG A 45 -15.01 22.31 -6.47
CA ARG A 45 -16.21 22.79 -5.75
C ARG A 45 -17.02 21.68 -5.07
N GLU A 46 -16.82 20.43 -5.50
CA GLU A 46 -17.50 19.23 -4.97
C GLU A 46 -16.69 18.54 -3.89
N CYS A 47 -15.51 19.10 -3.55
CA CYS A 47 -14.62 18.58 -2.53
C CYS A 47 -14.70 19.43 -1.25
N PHE A 48 -14.67 18.77 -0.10
CA PHE A 48 -14.37 19.42 1.16
C PHE A 48 -12.84 19.61 1.26
N LEU A 49 -12.36 20.83 1.50
CA LEU A 49 -10.94 21.12 1.62
C LEU A 49 -10.61 21.62 3.02
N THR A 50 -9.57 21.08 3.61
CA THR A 50 -9.01 21.51 4.89
C THR A 50 -7.54 21.15 5.01
N ASN A 51 -6.88 21.56 6.11
CA ASN A 51 -5.53 21.13 6.46
C ASN A 51 -5.52 20.52 7.87
N VAL A 52 -4.46 19.78 8.18
CA VAL A 52 -4.22 19.32 9.55
C VAL A 52 -4.09 20.49 10.48
N PHE A 53 -3.36 21.53 10.06
CA PHE A 53 -3.16 22.76 10.83
C PHE A 53 -3.70 23.97 10.03
N ASN A 54 -4.80 24.58 10.47
CA ASN A 54 -5.35 25.79 9.89
C ASN A 54 -4.62 27.05 10.46
N LEU A 55 -3.30 26.93 10.51
CA LEU A 55 -2.38 27.99 10.91
C LEU A 55 -1.07 27.88 10.10
N ARG A 56 -0.34 28.97 10.00
CA ARG A 56 0.95 29.02 9.33
C ARG A 56 2.08 28.63 10.28
N PRO A 57 2.91 27.61 10.00
CA PRO A 57 4.07 27.26 10.80
C PRO A 57 5.16 28.33 10.68
N ARG A 58 5.16 29.29 11.61
CA ARG A 58 6.15 30.38 11.62
C ARG A 58 7.48 29.93 12.24
N PRO A 59 8.61 30.51 11.84
CA PRO A 59 8.77 31.61 10.90
C PRO A 59 8.90 31.19 9.42
N THR A 60 9.04 29.90 9.08
CA THR A 60 9.51 29.45 7.76
C THR A 60 8.53 28.63 6.94
N ASN A 61 7.28 28.53 7.28
CA ASN A 61 6.27 27.61 6.69
C ASN A 61 6.62 26.10 6.80
N LYS A 62 7.67 25.72 7.56
CA LYS A 62 8.07 24.33 7.74
C LYS A 62 7.33 23.73 8.92
N ILE A 63 6.72 22.57 8.72
CA ILE A 63 5.93 21.87 9.77
C ILE A 63 6.76 21.59 11.03
N GLU A 64 8.07 21.46 10.89
CA GLU A 64 8.99 21.26 12.02
C GLU A 64 8.95 22.40 13.05
N ASN A 65 8.51 23.60 12.67
CA ASN A 65 8.33 24.71 13.59
C ASN A 65 7.23 24.46 14.63
N LEU A 66 6.28 23.53 14.33
CA LEU A 66 5.25 23.09 15.25
C LEU A 66 5.67 21.88 16.09
N CYS A 67 6.90 21.39 15.91
CA CYS A 67 7.39 20.17 16.52
C CYS A 67 8.32 20.44 17.72
N ALA A 68 8.42 19.41 18.57
CA ALA A 68 9.34 19.32 19.70
C ALA A 68 9.94 17.91 19.80
N THR A 69 10.86 17.67 20.72
CA THR A 69 11.40 16.35 21.03
C THR A 69 10.41 15.53 21.88
N ARG A 70 10.59 14.22 21.97
CA ARG A 70 9.73 13.33 22.78
C ARG A 70 9.63 13.76 24.24
N LYS A 71 10.68 14.35 24.80
CA LYS A 71 10.74 14.77 26.21
C LYS A 71 9.89 16.00 26.52
N GLU A 72 9.58 16.80 25.49
CA GLU A 72 8.86 18.06 25.62
C GLU A 72 7.35 17.94 25.38
N VAL A 73 6.87 16.76 24.96
CA VAL A 73 5.45 16.50 24.71
C VAL A 73 4.89 15.45 25.66
N ARG A 74 3.61 15.58 26.01
CA ARG A 74 2.91 14.69 26.96
C ARG A 74 2.06 13.63 26.29
N HIS A 75 1.56 13.90 25.06
CA HIS A 75 0.71 12.96 24.32
C HIS A 75 1.45 11.70 23.86
N ALA A 76 0.68 10.63 23.55
CA ALA A 76 1.20 9.34 23.07
C ALA A 76 1.18 9.18 21.54
N LEU A 77 0.93 10.26 20.77
CA LEU A 77 0.90 10.19 19.31
C LEU A 77 2.28 9.77 18.75
N PRO A 78 2.31 9.07 17.62
CA PRO A 78 3.58 8.74 16.94
C PRO A 78 4.31 10.03 16.51
N PRO A 79 5.63 9.97 16.30
CA PRO A 79 6.36 11.11 15.76
C PRO A 79 5.83 11.45 14.35
N LEU A 80 5.75 12.74 14.05
CA LEU A 80 5.39 13.22 12.72
C LEU A 80 6.47 12.87 11.69
N SER A 81 7.72 13.03 12.09
CA SER A 81 8.92 12.59 11.37
C SER A 81 9.96 12.09 12.38
N SER A 82 11.12 11.61 11.93
CA SER A 82 12.14 11.02 12.80
C SER A 82 12.46 11.88 14.03
N GLY A 83 12.03 11.45 15.21
CA GLY A 83 12.28 12.11 16.49
C GLY A 83 11.52 13.44 16.71
N LYS A 84 10.64 13.86 15.81
CA LYS A 84 9.88 15.11 15.92
C LYS A 84 8.42 14.85 16.21
N TYR A 85 7.91 15.44 17.28
CA TYR A 85 6.55 15.30 17.76
C TYR A 85 5.83 16.65 17.71
N ILE A 86 4.57 16.69 17.35
CA ILE A 86 3.76 17.92 17.41
C ILE A 86 3.69 18.37 18.87
N ARG A 87 3.87 19.68 19.12
CA ARG A 87 3.72 20.24 20.48
C ARG A 87 2.28 20.14 20.95
N ASP A 88 2.09 19.98 22.26
CA ASP A 88 0.77 19.81 22.88
C ASP A 88 -0.19 20.97 22.57
N GLU A 89 0.33 22.19 22.42
CA GLU A 89 -0.45 23.40 22.10
C GLU A 89 -1.17 23.35 20.74
N PHE A 90 -0.70 22.48 19.81
CA PHE A 90 -1.31 22.30 18.48
C PHE A 90 -2.26 21.10 18.39
N LEU A 91 -2.44 20.33 19.45
CA LEU A 91 -3.39 19.21 19.47
C LEU A 91 -4.84 19.61 19.20
N PRO A 92 -5.33 20.78 19.64
CA PRO A 92 -6.69 21.25 19.31
C PRO A 92 -6.96 21.33 17.79
N GLU A 93 -5.92 21.51 16.95
CA GLU A 93 -6.06 21.48 15.49
C GLU A 93 -6.44 20.09 14.97
N LEU A 94 -5.97 19.01 15.62
CA LEU A 94 -6.40 17.65 15.29
C LEU A 94 -7.86 17.43 15.66
N ASP A 95 -8.29 17.91 16.83
CA ASP A 95 -9.70 17.80 17.26
C ASP A 95 -10.62 18.56 16.31
N ARG A 96 -10.22 19.79 15.90
CA ARG A 96 -10.91 20.57 14.86
C ARG A 96 -11.03 19.77 13.55
N LEU A 97 -9.90 19.22 13.07
CA LEU A 97 -9.85 18.43 11.82
C LEU A 97 -10.83 17.25 11.87
N TYR A 98 -10.81 16.50 12.98
CA TYR A 98 -11.69 15.33 13.11
C TYR A 98 -13.17 15.72 13.19
N ALA A 99 -13.50 16.82 13.88
CA ALA A 99 -14.84 17.36 13.92
C ALA A 99 -15.34 17.81 12.54
N GLU A 100 -14.48 18.50 11.77
CA GLU A 100 -14.78 18.92 10.39
C GLU A 100 -15.03 17.74 9.47
N LEU A 101 -14.16 16.72 9.48
CA LEU A 101 -14.30 15.53 8.66
C LEU A 101 -15.50 14.67 9.05
N THR A 102 -15.81 14.61 10.34
CA THR A 102 -17.01 13.92 10.83
C THR A 102 -18.29 14.62 10.33
N ARG A 103 -18.33 15.94 10.39
CA ARG A 103 -19.48 16.74 9.91
C ARG A 103 -19.62 16.69 8.38
N ALA A 104 -18.50 16.80 7.63
CA ALA A 104 -18.49 16.71 6.17
C ALA A 104 -18.84 15.32 5.66
N ASN A 105 -18.62 14.29 6.48
CA ASN A 105 -18.94 12.89 6.26
C ASN A 105 -18.60 12.35 4.85
N PRO A 106 -17.36 12.56 4.33
CA PRO A 106 -17.01 12.14 2.98
C PRO A 106 -16.97 10.61 2.83
N ASN A 107 -17.18 10.13 1.61
CA ASN A 107 -16.97 8.72 1.27
C ASN A 107 -15.49 8.35 1.25
N VAL A 108 -14.62 9.29 0.84
CA VAL A 108 -13.16 9.11 0.83
C VAL A 108 -12.44 10.37 1.30
N ILE A 109 -11.39 10.18 2.07
CA ILE A 109 -10.47 11.24 2.52
C ILE A 109 -9.16 11.07 1.75
N VAL A 110 -8.75 12.05 0.96
CA VAL A 110 -7.45 12.10 0.32
C VAL A 110 -6.47 12.82 1.25
N CYS A 111 -5.47 12.09 1.74
CA CYS A 111 -4.43 12.65 2.59
C CYS A 111 -3.29 13.17 1.70
N LEU A 112 -3.19 14.48 1.53
CA LEU A 112 -2.17 15.14 0.72
C LEU A 112 -0.88 15.33 1.53
N GLY A 113 0.07 14.41 1.35
CA GLY A 113 1.37 14.43 2.03
C GLY A 113 1.44 13.66 3.34
N GLY A 114 2.67 13.58 3.89
CA GLY A 114 2.98 12.79 5.08
C GLY A 114 2.27 13.29 6.34
N THR A 115 2.13 14.59 6.54
CA THR A 115 1.47 15.17 7.70
C THR A 115 -0.03 14.83 7.76
N ALA A 116 -0.72 14.90 6.61
CA ALA A 116 -2.12 14.51 6.53
C ALA A 116 -2.30 12.99 6.75
N ALA A 117 -1.43 12.18 6.15
CA ALA A 117 -1.42 10.73 6.39
C ALA A 117 -1.14 10.39 7.86
N TRP A 118 -0.18 11.07 8.50
CA TRP A 118 0.10 10.93 9.93
C TRP A 118 -1.11 11.27 10.81
N ALA A 119 -1.76 12.39 10.54
CA ALA A 119 -2.91 12.83 11.33
C ALA A 119 -4.07 11.82 11.25
N ILE A 120 -4.35 11.27 10.07
CA ILE A 120 -5.55 10.47 9.79
C ILE A 120 -5.28 8.97 9.89
N LEU A 121 -4.09 8.49 9.48
CA LEU A 121 -3.70 7.07 9.47
C LEU A 121 -2.70 6.69 10.55
N ARG A 122 -2.20 7.65 11.35
CA ARG A 122 -1.12 7.47 12.33
C ARG A 122 0.22 7.00 11.72
N ASP A 123 0.39 7.24 10.44
CA ASP A 123 1.59 6.87 9.69
C ASP A 123 1.88 7.92 8.60
N GLY A 124 3.02 8.61 8.70
CA GLY A 124 3.43 9.65 7.73
C GLY A 124 4.32 9.18 6.59
N ARG A 125 4.58 7.85 6.45
CA ARG A 125 5.47 7.28 5.43
C ARG A 125 4.86 7.32 4.03
N ILE A 126 4.65 8.53 3.51
CA ILE A 126 3.86 8.77 2.29
C ILE A 126 4.36 7.96 1.08
N SER A 127 5.67 7.82 0.88
CA SER A 127 6.22 7.03 -0.23
C SER A 127 5.85 5.53 -0.18
N LYS A 128 5.42 5.03 0.99
CA LYS A 128 4.98 3.65 1.19
C LYS A 128 3.46 3.50 1.21
N LEU A 129 2.76 4.57 1.58
CA LEU A 129 1.32 4.56 1.77
C LEU A 129 0.55 5.04 0.54
N ARG A 130 1.17 5.86 -0.34
CA ARG A 130 0.47 6.50 -1.43
C ARG A 130 -0.28 5.50 -2.32
N GLY A 131 -1.47 5.89 -2.74
CA GLY A 131 -2.33 5.11 -3.61
C GLY A 131 -2.99 3.89 -2.97
N ALA A 132 -2.65 3.55 -1.73
CA ALA A 132 -3.32 2.48 -0.99
C ALA A 132 -4.68 2.93 -0.46
N VAL A 133 -5.66 2.02 -0.44
CA VAL A 133 -6.95 2.25 0.21
C VAL A 133 -6.87 1.73 1.64
N ALA A 134 -7.01 2.61 2.62
CA ALA A 134 -6.89 2.29 4.04
C ALA A 134 -8.06 2.83 4.85
N GLY A 135 -8.39 2.17 5.97
CA GLY A 135 -9.34 2.68 6.95
C GLY A 135 -8.63 3.55 7.99
N SER A 136 -9.19 4.69 8.32
CA SER A 136 -8.67 5.56 9.38
C SER A 136 -8.87 4.93 10.75
N PRO A 137 -7.81 4.79 11.57
CA PRO A 137 -7.96 4.32 12.97
C PRO A 137 -8.58 5.39 13.89
N VAL A 138 -8.67 6.64 13.45
CA VAL A 138 -9.16 7.76 14.26
C VAL A 138 -10.52 8.31 13.83
N LEU A 139 -11.01 7.92 12.67
CA LEU A 139 -12.29 8.36 12.09
C LEU A 139 -13.20 7.17 11.76
N ALA A 140 -13.43 6.30 12.72
CA ALA A 140 -14.36 5.16 12.62
C ALA A 140 -14.21 4.34 11.32
N GLY A 141 -12.97 4.06 10.90
CA GLY A 141 -12.68 3.28 9.70
C GLY A 141 -12.93 4.00 8.37
N LYS A 142 -13.16 5.33 8.37
CA LYS A 142 -13.33 6.13 7.14
C LYS A 142 -12.25 5.82 6.13
N LYS A 143 -12.68 5.63 4.88
CA LYS A 143 -11.81 5.30 3.74
C LYS A 143 -10.87 6.43 3.41
N CYS A 144 -9.58 6.14 3.32
CA CYS A 144 -8.51 7.11 3.08
C CYS A 144 -7.63 6.66 1.93
N ILE A 145 -7.17 7.61 1.12
CA ILE A 145 -6.17 7.40 0.07
C ILE A 145 -5.07 8.46 0.26
N PRO A 146 -3.89 8.06 0.76
CA PRO A 146 -2.73 8.95 0.82
C PRO A 146 -2.16 9.20 -0.58
N THR A 147 -1.67 10.42 -0.82
CA THR A 147 -0.92 10.76 -2.03
C THR A 147 0.08 11.89 -1.73
N PHE A 148 0.93 12.25 -2.70
CA PHE A 148 1.91 13.30 -2.50
C PHE A 148 1.25 14.67 -2.33
N HIS A 149 1.88 15.53 -1.54
CA HIS A 149 1.43 16.92 -1.38
C HIS A 149 1.78 17.73 -2.64
N PRO A 150 0.88 18.62 -3.11
CA PRO A 150 1.15 19.44 -4.31
C PRO A 150 2.43 20.28 -4.22
N SER A 151 2.82 20.75 -3.04
CA SER A 151 4.08 21.49 -2.84
C SER A 151 5.32 20.66 -3.10
N TYR A 152 5.29 19.33 -2.87
CA TYR A 152 6.41 18.44 -3.19
C TYR A 152 6.71 18.45 -4.69
N ILE A 153 5.68 18.46 -5.52
CA ILE A 153 5.79 18.53 -6.98
C ILE A 153 6.43 19.85 -7.42
N LEU A 154 6.03 20.97 -6.79
CA LEU A 154 6.58 22.31 -7.06
C LEU A 154 8.04 22.45 -6.61
N GLN A 155 8.47 21.68 -5.61
CA GLN A 155 9.83 21.71 -5.05
C GLN A 155 10.81 20.74 -5.74
N GLY A 156 10.50 20.27 -6.94
CA GLY A 156 11.35 19.39 -7.74
C GLY A 156 10.93 17.94 -7.81
N GLY A 157 9.89 17.51 -7.07
CA GLY A 157 9.33 16.16 -7.17
C GLY A 157 8.40 15.99 -8.37
N TYR A 158 8.77 16.48 -9.53
CA TYR A 158 7.88 16.56 -10.70
C TYR A 158 7.44 15.19 -11.21
N GLU A 159 8.26 14.18 -11.06
CA GLU A 159 7.96 12.79 -11.38
C GLU A 159 6.77 12.21 -10.58
N ALA A 160 6.51 12.78 -9.38
CA ALA A 160 5.37 12.39 -8.56
C ALA A 160 4.02 12.90 -9.08
N ARG A 161 4.01 13.87 -10.04
CA ARG A 161 2.78 14.47 -10.52
C ARG A 161 1.83 13.47 -11.16
N HIS A 162 2.35 12.66 -12.08
CA HIS A 162 1.54 11.66 -12.78
C HIS A 162 0.90 10.65 -11.82
N VAL A 163 1.69 10.11 -10.89
CA VAL A 163 1.17 9.13 -9.93
C VAL A 163 0.17 9.77 -8.96
N THR A 164 0.32 11.05 -8.62
CA THR A 164 -0.67 11.79 -7.82
C THR A 164 -2.00 11.91 -8.55
N ILE A 165 -1.99 12.14 -9.87
CA ILE A 165 -3.20 12.15 -10.69
C ILE A 165 -3.88 10.78 -10.69
N LEU A 166 -3.11 9.68 -10.82
CA LEU A 166 -3.66 8.31 -10.74
C LEU A 166 -4.29 8.02 -9.35
N ASP A 167 -3.68 8.51 -8.27
CA ASP A 167 -4.24 8.39 -6.93
C ASP A 167 -5.55 9.18 -6.78
N LEU A 168 -5.63 10.38 -7.35
CA LEU A 168 -6.84 11.20 -7.38
C LEU A 168 -7.94 10.53 -8.23
N GLN A 169 -7.60 9.95 -9.39
CA GLN A 169 -8.55 9.18 -10.20
C GLN A 169 -9.08 7.96 -9.43
N LYS A 170 -8.21 7.29 -8.64
CA LYS A 170 -8.64 6.23 -7.72
C LYS A 170 -9.60 6.78 -6.67
N ALA A 171 -9.27 7.91 -6.04
CA ALA A 171 -10.12 8.54 -5.05
C ALA A 171 -11.50 8.88 -5.63
N ARG A 172 -11.57 9.34 -6.88
CA ARG A 172 -12.83 9.57 -7.58
C ARG A 172 -13.66 8.29 -7.71
N ARG A 173 -13.05 7.19 -8.16
CA ARG A 173 -13.78 5.90 -8.25
C ARG A 173 -14.24 5.40 -6.89
N GLU A 174 -13.36 5.47 -5.89
CA GLU A 174 -13.64 5.05 -4.51
C GLU A 174 -14.67 5.95 -3.81
N SER A 175 -14.88 7.18 -4.27
CA SER A 175 -15.84 8.12 -3.67
C SER A 175 -17.31 7.79 -3.96
N GLU A 176 -17.58 6.85 -4.88
CA GLU A 176 -18.96 6.47 -5.22
C GLU A 176 -19.66 5.68 -4.08
N TYR A 177 -18.90 5.15 -3.12
CA TYR A 177 -19.40 4.39 -1.98
C TYR A 177 -18.54 4.62 -0.73
N PRO A 178 -19.11 4.62 0.50
CA PRO A 178 -18.35 4.92 1.72
C PRO A 178 -17.52 3.74 2.23
N GLU A 179 -17.91 2.50 1.96
CA GLU A 179 -17.25 1.30 2.46
C GLU A 179 -15.96 0.97 1.71
N ILE A 180 -15.04 0.29 2.39
CA ILE A 180 -13.85 -0.30 1.75
C ILE A 180 -14.25 -1.66 1.19
N ARG A 181 -14.33 -1.75 -0.14
CA ARG A 181 -14.64 -3.00 -0.84
C ARG A 181 -13.36 -3.75 -1.16
N ARG A 182 -13.24 -4.95 -0.63
CA ARG A 182 -12.14 -5.87 -0.94
C ARG A 182 -12.72 -7.21 -1.38
N PRO A 183 -12.09 -7.88 -2.36
CA PRO A 183 -12.48 -9.25 -2.69
C PRO A 183 -12.37 -10.13 -1.45
N GLN A 184 -13.38 -10.98 -1.22
CA GLN A 184 -13.23 -12.08 -0.29
C GLN A 184 -12.27 -13.07 -0.90
N ARG A 185 -11.27 -13.52 -0.11
CA ARG A 185 -10.23 -14.43 -0.59
C ARG A 185 -10.16 -15.66 0.28
N THR A 186 -10.06 -16.80 -0.38
CA THR A 186 -9.72 -18.08 0.24
C THR A 186 -8.25 -18.37 -0.01
N ILE A 187 -7.45 -18.40 1.05
CA ILE A 187 -6.02 -18.68 0.96
C ILE A 187 -5.73 -19.95 1.75
N PHE A 188 -5.36 -21.01 1.05
CA PHE A 188 -4.94 -22.27 1.64
C PHE A 188 -3.46 -22.15 2.06
N THR A 189 -3.19 -22.04 3.35
CA THR A 189 -1.82 -21.80 3.87
C THR A 189 -1.17 -23.04 4.48
N GLU A 190 -1.93 -24.06 4.82
CA GLU A 190 -1.45 -25.30 5.42
C GLU A 190 -2.07 -26.54 4.74
N PRO A 191 -1.85 -26.72 3.40
CA PRO A 191 -2.43 -27.83 2.68
C PRO A 191 -1.76 -29.16 3.07
N LEU A 192 -2.56 -30.21 3.14
CA LEU A 192 -2.09 -31.59 3.18
C LEU A 192 -1.84 -32.11 1.77
N LEU A 193 -1.05 -33.21 1.64
CA LEU A 193 -0.79 -33.79 0.32
C LEU A 193 -2.08 -34.21 -0.41
N GLY A 194 -3.09 -34.68 0.34
CA GLY A 194 -4.40 -35.05 -0.23
C GLY A 194 -5.16 -33.87 -0.85
N ASP A 195 -4.97 -32.67 -0.33
CA ASP A 195 -5.69 -31.47 -0.80
C ASP A 195 -5.11 -30.93 -2.11
N LEU A 196 -3.85 -31.26 -2.40
CA LEU A 196 -3.13 -30.69 -3.54
C LEU A 196 -3.72 -31.10 -4.89
N ASP A 197 -4.11 -32.36 -5.06
CA ASP A 197 -4.69 -32.84 -6.32
C ASP A 197 -6.12 -32.31 -6.50
N GLN A 198 -6.87 -32.14 -5.42
CA GLN A 198 -8.16 -31.47 -5.46
C GLN A 198 -7.99 -30.00 -5.89
N PHE A 199 -7.08 -29.27 -5.24
CA PHE A 199 -6.80 -27.88 -5.62
C PHE A 199 -6.37 -27.76 -7.10
N TYR A 200 -5.56 -28.70 -7.59
CA TYR A 200 -5.14 -28.72 -8.99
C TYR A 200 -6.34 -28.87 -9.93
N SER A 201 -7.20 -29.85 -9.68
CA SER A 201 -8.34 -30.15 -10.56
C SER A 201 -9.44 -29.08 -10.50
N GLU A 202 -9.71 -28.52 -9.33
CA GLU A 202 -10.79 -27.55 -9.12
C GLU A 202 -10.37 -26.12 -9.50
N HIS A 203 -9.10 -25.75 -9.30
CA HIS A 203 -8.70 -24.36 -9.40
C HIS A 203 -7.62 -24.09 -10.46
N ILE A 204 -6.60 -24.98 -10.61
CA ILE A 204 -5.51 -24.72 -11.57
C ILE A 204 -5.90 -25.16 -12.99
N LEU A 205 -6.44 -26.37 -13.12
CA LEU A 205 -6.75 -26.93 -14.46
C LEU A 205 -7.73 -26.07 -15.28
N PRO A 206 -8.84 -25.54 -14.69
CA PRO A 206 -9.76 -24.67 -15.41
C PRO A 206 -9.26 -23.24 -15.56
N ALA A 207 -8.19 -22.84 -14.87
CA ALA A 207 -7.71 -21.47 -14.90
C ALA A 207 -7.05 -21.12 -16.23
N ARG A 208 -7.36 -19.95 -16.77
CA ARG A 208 -6.63 -19.38 -17.91
C ARG A 208 -5.22 -18.96 -17.53
N ARG A 209 -5.06 -18.40 -16.31
CA ARG A 209 -3.79 -17.88 -15.79
C ARG A 209 -3.54 -18.42 -14.40
N LEU A 210 -2.25 -18.55 -14.07
CA LEU A 210 -1.78 -18.93 -12.75
C LEU A 210 -0.68 -17.95 -12.34
N ALA A 211 -0.95 -17.09 -11.36
CA ALA A 211 0.09 -16.29 -10.75
C ALA A 211 0.94 -17.17 -9.84
N VAL A 212 2.26 -17.01 -9.93
CA VAL A 212 3.25 -17.78 -9.16
C VAL A 212 4.26 -16.83 -8.56
N ASP A 213 4.60 -17.07 -7.29
CA ASP A 213 5.63 -16.33 -6.56
C ASP A 213 6.36 -17.29 -5.62
N ILE A 214 7.67 -17.10 -5.43
CA ILE A 214 8.46 -17.89 -4.49
C ILE A 214 9.08 -17.01 -3.42
N GLU A 215 9.14 -17.52 -2.19
CA GLU A 215 9.92 -16.91 -1.13
C GLU A 215 11.16 -17.76 -0.85
N THR A 216 12.28 -17.10 -0.62
CA THR A 216 13.57 -17.80 -0.44
C THR A 216 14.32 -17.33 0.80
N ARG A 217 15.09 -18.27 1.40
CA ARG A 217 16.11 -17.99 2.39
C ARG A 217 17.45 -18.44 1.84
N GLY A 218 18.29 -17.50 1.41
CA GLY A 218 19.49 -17.81 0.66
C GLY A 218 19.16 -18.52 -0.68
N ASN A 219 19.59 -19.78 -0.82
CA ASN A 219 19.34 -20.57 -2.01
C ASN A 219 18.11 -21.50 -1.89
N VAL A 220 17.51 -21.59 -0.72
CA VAL A 220 16.41 -22.52 -0.46
C VAL A 220 15.07 -21.81 -0.66
N ILE A 221 14.15 -22.44 -1.37
CA ILE A 221 12.76 -22.00 -1.49
C ILE A 221 12.04 -22.39 -0.18
N THR A 222 11.48 -21.42 0.51
CA THR A 222 10.76 -21.62 1.78
C THR A 222 9.27 -21.86 1.57
N CYS A 223 8.69 -21.20 0.57
CA CYS A 223 7.32 -21.46 0.14
C CYS A 223 7.11 -21.00 -1.32
N ILE A 224 6.03 -21.49 -1.92
CA ILE A 224 5.57 -21.12 -3.26
C ILE A 224 4.09 -20.77 -3.18
N GLY A 225 3.72 -19.58 -3.69
CA GLY A 225 2.34 -19.16 -3.86
C GLY A 225 1.81 -19.49 -5.26
N PHE A 226 0.59 -19.99 -5.33
CA PHE A 226 -0.16 -20.25 -6.56
C PHE A 226 -1.51 -19.57 -6.47
N ALA A 227 -1.81 -18.62 -7.35
CA ALA A 227 -3.10 -17.95 -7.40
C ALA A 227 -3.72 -18.08 -8.81
N PRO A 228 -4.66 -19.02 -8.98
CA PRO A 228 -5.35 -19.22 -10.24
C PRO A 228 -6.41 -18.13 -10.54
N THR A 229 -6.90 -17.48 -9.49
CA THR A 229 -7.88 -16.37 -9.59
C THR A 229 -7.52 -15.25 -8.60
N ILE A 230 -8.26 -14.13 -8.60
CA ILE A 230 -8.04 -13.01 -7.67
C ILE A 230 -8.52 -13.30 -6.25
N ASP A 231 -9.31 -14.32 -6.05
CA ASP A 231 -9.98 -14.67 -4.80
C ASP A 231 -9.54 -16.03 -4.22
N VAL A 232 -8.78 -16.82 -4.96
CA VAL A 232 -8.28 -18.14 -4.50
C VAL A 232 -6.76 -18.20 -4.65
N ALA A 233 -6.08 -18.60 -3.58
CA ALA A 233 -4.66 -18.87 -3.59
C ALA A 233 -4.29 -20.05 -2.69
N LEU A 234 -3.19 -20.73 -3.05
CA LEU A 234 -2.56 -21.77 -2.24
C LEU A 234 -1.12 -21.37 -1.97
N VAL A 235 -0.68 -21.49 -0.72
CA VAL A 235 0.71 -21.34 -0.30
C VAL A 235 1.26 -22.70 0.10
N LEU A 236 2.15 -23.23 -0.70
CA LEU A 236 2.82 -24.50 -0.44
C LEU A 236 4.11 -24.23 0.32
N GLN A 237 4.16 -24.61 1.58
CA GLN A 237 5.30 -24.38 2.46
C GLN A 237 6.31 -25.55 2.36
N PHE A 238 7.61 -25.24 2.51
CA PHE A 238 8.71 -26.19 2.63
C PHE A 238 9.46 -26.05 3.95
N GLU A 239 9.40 -24.88 4.59
CA GLU A 239 9.95 -24.63 5.92
C GLU A 239 8.85 -24.32 6.93
N ASP A 240 9.00 -24.83 8.14
CA ASP A 240 8.16 -24.50 9.29
C ASP A 240 9.01 -24.46 10.55
N HIS A 241 9.24 -23.26 11.07
CA HIS A 241 10.03 -23.04 12.28
C HIS A 241 9.34 -23.51 13.58
N ARG A 242 8.07 -23.90 13.51
CA ARG A 242 7.35 -24.53 14.62
C ARG A 242 7.80 -25.99 14.83
N ASN A 243 8.33 -26.61 13.78
CA ASN A 243 8.82 -27.98 13.80
C ASN A 243 10.31 -28.03 14.17
N ALA A 244 10.72 -28.96 15.04
CA ALA A 244 12.11 -29.12 15.42
C ALA A 244 13.05 -29.43 14.24
N SER A 245 12.54 -30.08 13.18
CA SER A 245 13.26 -30.35 11.94
C SER A 245 13.42 -29.11 11.05
N GLY A 246 12.69 -28.02 11.31
CA GLY A 246 12.58 -26.85 10.44
C GLY A 246 11.84 -27.10 9.12
N ARG A 247 11.32 -28.31 8.89
CA ARG A 247 10.64 -28.70 7.65
C ARG A 247 9.13 -28.70 7.84
N TYR A 248 8.39 -28.28 6.81
CA TYR A 248 6.93 -28.37 6.82
C TYR A 248 6.43 -29.82 6.67
N TRP A 249 7.02 -30.56 5.72
CA TRP A 249 6.64 -31.94 5.45
C TRP A 249 7.27 -32.90 6.46
N GLY A 250 6.45 -33.78 7.03
CA GLY A 250 6.89 -34.69 8.10
C GLY A 250 7.90 -35.76 7.67
N SER A 251 8.02 -36.02 6.35
CA SER A 251 9.00 -36.96 5.81
C SER A 251 9.62 -36.47 4.49
N LYS A 252 10.72 -37.06 4.09
CA LYS A 252 11.37 -36.79 2.81
C LYS A 252 10.49 -37.20 1.63
N GLU A 253 9.80 -38.30 1.75
CA GLU A 253 8.87 -38.82 0.74
C GLU A 253 7.71 -37.86 0.51
N ALA A 254 7.14 -37.29 1.59
CA ALA A 254 6.11 -36.27 1.53
C ALA A 254 6.61 -34.99 0.84
N GLU A 255 7.82 -34.52 1.18
CA GLU A 255 8.41 -33.36 0.54
C GLU A 255 8.67 -33.59 -0.98
N VAL A 256 9.15 -34.79 -1.34
CA VAL A 256 9.32 -35.19 -2.76
C VAL A 256 7.96 -35.21 -3.48
N ALA A 257 6.90 -35.70 -2.84
CA ALA A 257 5.56 -35.69 -3.41
C ALA A 257 5.06 -34.26 -3.64
N ALA A 258 5.28 -33.34 -2.70
CA ALA A 258 4.97 -31.93 -2.85
C ALA A 258 5.75 -31.29 -4.03
N TRP A 259 7.04 -31.58 -4.19
CA TRP A 259 7.82 -31.10 -5.34
C TRP A 259 7.36 -31.69 -6.69
N LYS A 260 6.91 -32.95 -6.72
CA LYS A 260 6.30 -33.53 -7.91
C LYS A 260 5.01 -32.82 -8.29
N TRP A 261 4.21 -32.45 -7.28
CA TRP A 261 3.00 -31.66 -7.49
C TRP A 261 3.34 -30.25 -8.01
N VAL A 262 4.34 -29.55 -7.43
CA VAL A 262 4.83 -28.26 -7.95
C VAL A 262 5.20 -28.36 -9.43
N LYS A 263 5.94 -29.39 -9.81
CA LYS A 263 6.28 -29.65 -11.22
C LYS A 263 5.05 -29.83 -12.09
N LYS A 264 4.03 -30.59 -11.62
CA LYS A 264 2.75 -30.76 -12.30
C LYS A 264 2.01 -29.43 -12.47
N ALA A 265 1.93 -28.61 -11.42
CA ALA A 265 1.28 -27.29 -11.45
C ALA A 265 1.98 -26.33 -12.43
N LEU A 266 3.31 -26.26 -12.42
CA LEU A 266 4.09 -25.40 -13.31
C LEU A 266 4.12 -25.89 -14.75
N ALA A 267 3.86 -27.16 -15.00
CA ALA A 267 3.71 -27.76 -16.34
C ALA A 267 2.26 -27.69 -16.88
N SER A 268 1.30 -27.20 -16.07
CA SER A 268 -0.10 -27.05 -16.51
C SER A 268 -0.24 -26.16 -17.75
N PRO A 269 -1.32 -26.30 -18.54
CA PRO A 269 -1.51 -25.54 -19.78
C PRO A 269 -1.80 -24.05 -19.57
N CYS A 270 -2.21 -23.62 -18.36
CA CYS A 270 -2.48 -22.22 -18.07
C CYS A 270 -1.25 -21.32 -18.26
N GLU A 271 -1.48 -20.06 -18.63
CA GLU A 271 -0.43 -19.05 -18.74
C GLU A 271 0.09 -18.65 -17.33
N LYS A 272 1.40 -18.78 -17.09
CA LYS A 272 2.00 -18.34 -15.82
C LYS A 272 2.24 -16.84 -15.84
N VAL A 273 1.95 -16.20 -14.69
CA VAL A 273 2.14 -14.79 -14.44
C VAL A 273 3.11 -14.64 -13.26
N PHE A 274 4.13 -13.84 -13.43
CA PHE A 274 5.14 -13.55 -12.42
C PHE A 274 5.31 -12.05 -12.18
N GLN A 275 6.03 -11.72 -11.13
CA GLN A 275 6.59 -10.41 -10.86
C GLN A 275 8.11 -10.54 -10.79
N ASN A 276 8.87 -10.10 -11.81
CA ASN A 276 10.30 -10.34 -11.94
C ASN A 276 10.64 -11.85 -12.02
N GLY A 277 9.84 -12.56 -12.79
CA GLY A 277 9.83 -14.03 -12.83
C GLY A 277 11.11 -14.70 -13.31
N LEU A 278 12.07 -13.95 -13.87
CA LEU A 278 13.38 -14.48 -14.18
C LEU A 278 14.08 -15.03 -12.92
N PHE A 279 13.94 -14.35 -11.80
CA PHE A 279 14.47 -14.81 -10.51
C PHE A 279 13.83 -16.14 -10.09
N ASP A 280 12.51 -16.22 -10.11
CA ASP A 280 11.72 -17.39 -9.68
C ASP A 280 12.03 -18.60 -10.56
N MET A 281 11.92 -18.43 -11.88
CA MET A 281 12.17 -19.50 -12.85
C MET A 281 13.62 -20.01 -12.80
N HIS A 282 14.59 -19.09 -12.65
CA HIS A 282 15.98 -19.47 -12.50
C HIS A 282 16.21 -20.29 -11.22
N ARG A 283 15.61 -19.88 -10.10
CA ARG A 283 15.73 -20.58 -8.82
C ARG A 283 15.10 -21.97 -8.89
N LEU A 284 13.87 -22.08 -9.40
CA LEU A 284 13.15 -23.35 -9.58
C LEU A 284 13.96 -24.32 -10.46
N TRP A 285 14.51 -23.83 -11.56
CA TRP A 285 15.29 -24.68 -12.48
C TRP A 285 16.65 -25.08 -11.91
N ARG A 286 17.45 -24.11 -11.46
CA ARG A 286 18.86 -24.36 -11.05
C ARG A 286 18.97 -25.17 -9.77
N THR A 287 18.06 -24.97 -8.82
CA THR A 287 18.17 -25.62 -7.50
C THR A 287 17.35 -26.90 -7.42
N TYR A 288 16.19 -26.94 -8.08
CA TYR A 288 15.23 -28.02 -7.92
C TYR A 288 14.95 -28.82 -9.22
N GLY A 289 15.51 -28.40 -10.35
CA GLY A 289 15.27 -29.06 -11.64
C GLY A 289 13.81 -28.98 -12.11
N VAL A 290 13.07 -27.97 -11.65
CA VAL A 290 11.66 -27.79 -11.98
C VAL A 290 11.51 -26.72 -13.06
N PRO A 291 11.21 -27.12 -14.33
CA PRO A 291 10.97 -26.18 -15.41
C PRO A 291 9.59 -25.54 -15.27
N VAL A 292 9.48 -24.29 -15.71
CA VAL A 292 8.20 -23.57 -15.85
C VAL A 292 7.84 -23.53 -17.33
N THR A 293 6.65 -24.03 -17.65
CA THR A 293 6.12 -23.94 -19.00
C THR A 293 5.10 -22.81 -19.11
N ASN A 294 4.95 -22.25 -20.30
CA ASN A 294 3.94 -21.25 -20.60
C ASN A 294 4.02 -19.99 -19.73
N ALA A 295 5.23 -19.55 -19.36
CA ALA A 295 5.49 -18.29 -18.68
C ALA A 295 5.30 -17.14 -19.67
N ARG A 296 4.11 -16.53 -19.68
CA ARG A 296 3.69 -15.55 -20.69
C ARG A 296 3.69 -14.11 -20.19
N HIS A 297 3.57 -13.92 -18.89
CA HIS A 297 3.34 -12.59 -18.32
C HIS A 297 4.31 -12.32 -17.18
N ASP A 298 4.88 -11.12 -17.19
CA ASP A 298 5.64 -10.57 -16.06
C ASP A 298 5.11 -9.17 -15.78
N THR A 299 4.53 -8.97 -14.61
CA THR A 299 3.90 -7.69 -14.25
C THR A 299 4.92 -6.55 -14.13
N MET A 300 6.19 -6.85 -13.79
CA MET A 300 7.26 -5.86 -13.79
C MET A 300 7.58 -5.38 -15.22
N LEU A 301 7.70 -6.30 -16.18
CA LEU A 301 8.00 -5.98 -17.57
C LEU A 301 6.83 -5.28 -18.26
N LEU A 302 5.60 -5.73 -18.00
CA LEU A 302 4.38 -5.07 -18.50
C LEU A 302 4.29 -3.62 -18.00
N HIS A 303 4.55 -3.40 -16.72
CA HIS A 303 4.55 -2.04 -16.17
C HIS A 303 5.70 -1.21 -16.75
N HIS A 304 6.88 -1.79 -16.94
CA HIS A 304 8.01 -1.10 -17.57
C HIS A 304 7.67 -0.64 -19.00
N ALA A 305 6.96 -1.44 -19.77
CA ALA A 305 6.54 -1.06 -21.11
C ALA A 305 5.54 0.11 -21.12
N LEU A 306 4.68 0.21 -20.08
CA LEU A 306 3.70 1.28 -19.93
C LEU A 306 4.30 2.56 -19.33
N MET A 307 5.17 2.42 -18.33
CA MET A 307 5.73 3.51 -17.53
C MET A 307 7.21 3.23 -17.20
N PRO A 308 8.13 3.40 -18.17
CA PRO A 308 9.54 3.00 -18.00
C PRO A 308 10.25 3.72 -16.86
N GLU A 309 9.89 4.98 -16.58
CA GLU A 309 10.52 5.80 -15.54
C GLU A 309 9.96 5.53 -14.13
N SER A 310 8.85 4.78 -14.00
CA SER A 310 8.22 4.53 -12.71
C SER A 310 8.88 3.37 -11.96
N PRO A 311 8.82 3.36 -10.60
CA PRO A 311 9.24 2.21 -9.81
C PRO A 311 8.47 0.93 -10.18
N LYS A 312 9.15 -0.23 -10.13
CA LYS A 312 8.62 -1.50 -10.64
C LYS A 312 8.36 -2.53 -9.54
N GLY A 313 8.46 -2.13 -8.27
CA GLY A 313 8.18 -3.02 -7.14
C GLY A 313 6.69 -3.37 -7.06
N LEU A 314 6.38 -4.59 -6.62
CA LEU A 314 5.00 -5.08 -6.52
C LEU A 314 4.13 -4.22 -5.60
N ASP A 315 4.70 -3.66 -4.54
CA ASP A 315 4.04 -2.70 -3.65
C ASP A 315 3.60 -1.42 -4.38
N TYR A 316 4.46 -0.92 -5.28
CA TYR A 316 4.13 0.24 -6.11
C TYR A 316 3.06 -0.10 -7.16
N LEU A 317 3.19 -1.24 -7.85
CA LEU A 317 2.19 -1.70 -8.82
C LEU A 317 0.83 -1.91 -8.16
N GLY A 318 0.79 -2.57 -7.01
CA GLY A 318 -0.43 -2.78 -6.23
C GLY A 318 -1.10 -1.45 -5.88
N SER A 319 -0.32 -0.44 -5.48
CA SER A 319 -0.84 0.89 -5.17
C SER A 319 -1.46 1.62 -6.37
N ILE A 320 -1.03 1.34 -7.59
CA ILE A 320 -1.60 1.94 -8.82
C ILE A 320 -2.80 1.14 -9.33
N TYR A 321 -2.64 -0.17 -9.49
CA TYR A 321 -3.57 -1.01 -10.24
C TYR A 321 -4.66 -1.66 -9.39
N THR A 322 -4.57 -1.63 -8.06
CA THR A 322 -5.52 -2.26 -7.15
C THR A 322 -6.03 -1.29 -6.08
N SER A 323 -7.12 -1.65 -5.39
CA SER A 323 -7.62 -0.94 -4.20
C SER A 323 -7.12 -1.59 -2.90
N GLU A 324 -5.99 -2.27 -2.94
CA GLU A 324 -5.39 -2.93 -1.77
C GLU A 324 -4.77 -1.95 -0.79
N SER A 325 -4.66 -2.38 0.46
CA SER A 325 -3.89 -1.66 1.48
C SER A 325 -2.38 -1.82 1.24
N ALA A 326 -1.59 -0.96 1.87
CA ALA A 326 -0.13 -1.04 1.84
C ALA A 326 0.40 -2.22 2.68
N TRP A 327 0.16 -3.44 2.24
CA TRP A 327 0.38 -4.69 2.97
C TRP A 327 1.84 -4.97 3.38
N LYS A 328 2.83 -4.53 2.61
CA LYS A 328 4.26 -4.70 2.97
C LYS A 328 4.68 -3.95 4.24
N LEU A 329 3.91 -2.99 4.72
CA LEU A 329 4.21 -2.27 5.96
C LEU A 329 4.11 -3.17 7.21
N GLY A 330 3.12 -4.07 7.24
CA GLY A 330 2.91 -4.98 8.36
C GLY A 330 4.00 -6.04 8.52
N ILE A 331 4.61 -6.49 7.42
CA ILE A 331 5.63 -7.55 7.42
C ILE A 331 6.94 -7.04 8.03
N ARG A 332 7.35 -5.79 7.72
CA ARG A 332 8.62 -5.22 8.25
C ARG A 332 8.59 -4.87 9.73
N LEU A 333 7.43 -4.64 10.32
CA LEU A 333 7.32 -4.37 11.76
C LEU A 333 7.59 -5.63 12.61
N LYS A 334 7.33 -6.83 12.08
CA LYS A 334 7.60 -8.10 12.77
C LYS A 334 9.07 -8.53 12.75
N HIS A 335 9.89 -8.02 11.83
CA HIS A 335 11.31 -8.39 11.69
C HIS A 335 12.34 -7.43 12.33
N LYS A 336 11.89 -6.36 13.01
CA LYS A 336 12.76 -5.50 13.82
C LYS A 336 12.92 -5.97 15.28
N GLY A 337 12.65 -7.22 15.57
CA GLY A 337 13.16 -7.89 16.75
C GLY A 337 14.67 -8.07 16.59
N THR A 338 15.44 -7.34 17.36
CA THR A 338 16.90 -7.32 17.44
C THR A 338 17.41 -8.74 17.68
N ILE A 339 18.02 -9.37 16.67
CA ILE A 339 18.98 -10.44 16.93
C ILE A 339 20.24 -9.70 17.42
N LYS A 340 20.43 -9.61 18.72
CA LYS A 340 21.75 -9.32 19.30
C LYS A 340 22.65 -10.46 18.85
N LYS A 341 23.70 -10.14 18.09
CA LYS A 341 24.87 -11.00 18.00
C LYS A 341 25.47 -11.05 19.40
N GLU A 342 25.38 -12.17 20.04
CA GLU A 342 26.29 -12.53 21.11
C GLU A 342 27.57 -13.07 20.45
N ASP A 343 28.71 -12.56 20.91
CA ASP A 343 30.06 -12.85 20.48
C ASP A 343 30.45 -14.32 20.68
#